data_1bec2fecfa8d5b535b59ab6466b6b567
#
_entry.id   1bec2fecfa8d5b535b59ab6466b6b567
#
_cell.length_a   1.000
_cell.length_b   1.000
_cell.length_c   1.000
_cell.angle_alpha   90.00
_cell.angle_beta   90.00
_cell.angle_gamma   90.00
#
_symmetry.space_group_name_H-M   'P 1'
#
loop_
_entity.id
_entity.type
_entity.pdbx_description
1 polymer ?
#
loop_
_entity_poly.entity_id
_entity_poly.type
_entity_poly.pdbx_seq_one_letter_code
_entity_poly.pdbx_strand_id
1 'polypeptide(L)'
;TAQNGNLENLLVINDNLGFGITQYTPGATYTVNLTMASNPAKKGFQVTALNAANAMAGNFIAGGNTQIKTATISGDQRKYATHKGTSNTSATQTWNWTWEAPQTEQGPITFYVASNKANNNGNDNGDVIYLSQHVFGNDDASIDEMNLQNSFKVGFAPDKEEIVISFVSLSVAPTSLNLVDLQ
;
A
#
# COMPACT_ATOMS: atom_id res chain seq x y z
N THR A 1 -24.74 7.02 7.80
CA THR A 1 -23.47 6.82 8.54
C THR A 1 -22.51 6.03 7.67
N ALA A 2 -21.25 6.46 7.58
CA ALA A 2 -20.21 5.74 6.82
C ALA A 2 -19.93 4.38 7.48
N GLN A 3 -19.59 3.39 6.64
CA GLN A 3 -19.29 2.03 7.06
C GLN A 3 -17.77 1.76 7.01
N ASN A 4 -17.33 0.69 7.67
CA ASN A 4 -15.94 0.22 7.57
C ASN A 4 -15.68 -0.28 6.16
N GLY A 5 -14.66 0.28 5.52
CA GLY A 5 -14.30 0.01 4.13
C GLY A 5 -13.10 -0.91 3.95
N ASN A 6 -12.54 -1.48 5.00
CA ASN A 6 -11.29 -2.26 4.89
C ASN A 6 -11.40 -3.46 3.95
N LEU A 7 -12.58 -4.07 3.84
CA LEU A 7 -12.84 -5.17 2.90
C LEU A 7 -13.37 -4.68 1.54
N GLU A 8 -13.81 -3.43 1.46
CA GLU A 8 -14.41 -2.85 0.25
C GLU A 8 -13.41 -2.07 -0.59
N ASN A 9 -12.44 -1.45 0.06
CA ASN A 9 -11.42 -0.60 -0.52
C ASN A 9 -10.07 -1.34 -0.49
N LEU A 10 -9.84 -2.24 -1.42
CA LEU A 10 -8.60 -3.00 -1.50
C LEU A 10 -7.51 -2.13 -2.15
N LEU A 11 -6.68 -1.50 -1.32
CA LEU A 11 -5.59 -0.65 -1.77
C LEU A 11 -4.27 -1.41 -1.69
N VAL A 12 -3.55 -1.44 -2.81
CA VAL A 12 -2.22 -2.04 -2.94
C VAL A 12 -1.28 -1.02 -3.56
N ILE A 13 -0.10 -0.87 -2.97
CA ILE A 13 0.99 -0.09 -3.55
C ILE A 13 2.03 -1.05 -4.12
N ASN A 14 2.39 -0.84 -5.37
CA ASN A 14 3.36 -1.66 -6.08
C ASN A 14 4.61 -0.84 -6.41
N ASP A 15 5.76 -1.48 -6.32
CA ASP A 15 7.01 -0.95 -6.85
C ASP A 15 7.01 -0.90 -8.39
N ASN A 16 8.12 -0.47 -8.98
CA ASN A 16 8.30 -0.38 -10.43
C ASN A 16 8.43 -1.76 -11.13
N LEU A 17 8.58 -2.83 -10.36
CA LEU A 17 8.59 -4.21 -10.85
C LEU A 17 7.21 -4.87 -10.75
N GLY A 18 6.23 -4.18 -10.14
CA GLY A 18 4.87 -4.66 -9.96
C GLY A 18 4.63 -5.46 -8.68
N PHE A 19 5.61 -5.55 -7.78
CA PHE A 19 5.43 -6.23 -6.49
C PHE A 19 4.76 -5.32 -5.47
N GLY A 20 3.81 -5.88 -4.72
CA GLY A 20 3.16 -5.18 -3.62
C GLY A 20 4.15 -4.91 -2.48
N ILE A 21 4.14 -3.67 -1.98
CA ILE A 21 5.01 -3.23 -0.89
C ILE A 21 4.20 -2.84 0.34
N THR A 22 4.82 -2.93 1.50
CA THR A 22 4.29 -2.45 2.78
C THR A 22 5.09 -1.29 3.36
N GLN A 23 6.24 -0.99 2.76
CA GLN A 23 7.16 0.08 3.13
C GLN A 23 7.53 0.90 1.90
N TYR A 24 7.93 2.14 2.11
CA TYR A 24 8.37 3.01 1.03
C TYR A 24 9.80 3.51 1.25
N THR A 25 10.50 3.73 0.16
CA THR A 25 11.79 4.43 0.14
C THR A 25 11.54 5.90 -0.19
N PRO A 26 12.11 6.86 0.58
CA PRO A 26 12.01 8.28 0.27
C PRO A 26 12.41 8.60 -1.17
N GLY A 27 11.63 9.44 -1.83
CA GLY A 27 11.84 9.85 -3.22
C GLY A 27 11.52 8.81 -4.29
N ALA A 28 11.19 7.58 -3.92
CA ALA A 28 10.80 6.56 -4.88
C ALA A 28 9.38 6.76 -5.42
N THR A 29 9.12 6.14 -6.56
CA THR A 29 7.83 6.24 -7.27
C THR A 29 7.14 4.89 -7.28
N TYR A 30 5.85 4.89 -7.00
CA TYR A 30 5.03 3.70 -6.83
C TYR A 30 3.73 3.78 -7.63
N THR A 31 3.21 2.63 -8.04
CA THR A 31 1.86 2.53 -8.57
C THR A 31 0.89 2.15 -7.46
N VAL A 32 -0.09 3.00 -7.21
CA VAL A 32 -1.18 2.72 -6.27
C VAL A 32 -2.38 2.18 -7.04
N ASN A 33 -2.92 1.06 -6.59
CA ASN A 33 -4.09 0.40 -7.14
C ASN A 33 -5.19 0.35 -6.07
N LEU A 34 -6.37 0.86 -6.39
CA LEU A 34 -7.55 0.71 -5.55
C LEU A 34 -8.57 -0.15 -6.29
N THR A 35 -8.89 -1.30 -5.72
CA THR A 35 -9.89 -2.22 -6.28
C THR A 35 -11.13 -2.21 -5.40
N MET A 36 -12.29 -2.04 -6.03
CA MET A 36 -13.60 -2.22 -5.41
C MET A 36 -14.35 -3.34 -6.11
N ALA A 37 -14.91 -4.27 -5.33
CA ALA A 37 -15.70 -5.38 -5.85
C ALA A 37 -16.93 -4.90 -6.66
N SER A 38 -17.51 -5.79 -7.44
CA SER A 38 -18.75 -5.55 -8.17
C SER A 38 -19.87 -5.20 -7.20
N ASN A 39 -20.75 -4.38 -7.61
CA ASN A 39 -21.93 -3.84 -6.97
C ASN A 39 -21.77 -2.34 -6.72
N PRO A 40 -22.82 -1.61 -6.69
CA PRO A 40 -24.03 -1.51 -7.46
C PRO A 40 -23.79 -0.79 -8.80
N ALA A 41 -24.75 -0.08 -9.30
CA ALA A 41 -24.70 0.53 -10.63
C ALA A 41 -23.54 1.52 -10.83
N LYS A 42 -23.07 2.19 -9.78
CA LYS A 42 -21.94 3.14 -9.84
C LYS A 42 -21.08 3.09 -8.58
N LYS A 43 -19.82 3.35 -8.75
CA LYS A 43 -18.84 3.46 -7.66
C LYS A 43 -17.91 4.63 -7.90
N GLY A 44 -17.49 5.28 -6.84
CA GLY A 44 -16.52 6.34 -6.89
C GLY A 44 -15.67 6.34 -5.63
N PHE A 45 -14.54 7.04 -5.67
CA PHE A 45 -13.64 7.13 -4.54
C PHE A 45 -12.88 8.45 -4.50
N GLN A 46 -12.33 8.72 -3.34
CA GLN A 46 -11.36 9.77 -3.08
C GLN A 46 -10.30 9.23 -2.12
N VAL A 47 -9.03 9.44 -2.43
CA VAL A 47 -7.88 9.01 -1.61
C VAL A 47 -6.93 10.17 -1.40
N THR A 48 -6.42 10.31 -0.18
CA THR A 48 -5.29 11.18 0.14
C THR A 48 -4.26 10.42 0.98
N ALA A 49 -2.99 10.83 0.93
CA ALA A 49 -1.90 10.25 1.72
C ALA A 49 -1.37 11.30 2.69
N LEU A 50 -1.38 11.00 3.98
CA LEU A 50 -0.98 11.93 5.04
C LEU A 50 0.06 11.29 5.96
N ASN A 51 0.97 12.10 6.48
CA ASN A 51 1.88 11.72 7.55
C ASN A 51 1.22 11.86 8.94
N ALA A 52 1.95 11.53 10.00
CA ALA A 52 1.46 11.61 11.38
C ALA A 52 1.04 13.04 11.82
N ALA A 53 1.56 14.08 11.16
CA ALA A 53 1.16 15.48 11.40
C ALA A 53 -0.07 15.90 10.59
N ASN A 54 -0.76 14.98 9.90
CA ASN A 54 -1.86 15.23 8.96
C ASN A 54 -1.49 16.13 7.76
N ALA A 55 -0.22 16.30 7.48
CA ALA A 55 0.23 16.99 6.28
C ALA A 55 0.26 16.03 5.07
N MET A 56 0.05 16.59 3.86
CA MET A 56 0.16 15.81 2.63
C MET A 56 1.54 15.18 2.50
N ALA A 57 1.58 13.86 2.29
CA ALA A 57 2.81 13.09 2.18
C ALA A 57 3.04 12.62 0.75
N GLY A 58 4.06 13.17 0.11
CA GLY A 58 4.40 12.88 -1.27
C GLY A 58 3.49 13.58 -2.29
N ASN A 59 3.46 13.04 -3.49
CA ASN A 59 2.74 13.64 -4.62
C ASN A 59 1.94 12.58 -5.38
N PHE A 60 0.76 12.95 -5.88
CA PHE A 60 -0.06 12.11 -6.74
C PHE A 60 -0.01 12.59 -8.19
N ILE A 61 0.13 11.65 -9.12
CA ILE A 61 0.05 11.84 -10.56
C ILE A 61 -1.07 10.95 -11.09
N ALA A 62 -1.96 11.53 -11.89
CA ALA A 62 -3.13 10.84 -12.41
C ALA A 62 -2.77 9.65 -13.32
N GLY A 63 -3.48 8.56 -13.18
CA GLY A 63 -3.47 7.44 -14.12
C GLY A 63 -4.52 7.60 -15.24
N GLY A 64 -4.65 6.57 -16.05
CA GLY A 64 -5.56 6.58 -17.19
C GLY A 64 -7.03 6.78 -16.82
N ASN A 65 -7.47 6.18 -15.72
CA ASN A 65 -8.86 6.18 -15.23
C ASN A 65 -9.07 7.02 -13.96
N THR A 66 -8.06 7.79 -13.54
CA THR A 66 -8.08 8.65 -12.36
C THR A 66 -7.77 10.11 -12.71
N GLN A 67 -8.14 11.00 -11.82
CA GLN A 67 -7.79 12.42 -11.85
C GLN A 67 -7.32 12.85 -10.47
N ILE A 68 -6.52 13.92 -10.40
CA ILE A 68 -6.07 14.52 -9.14
C ILE A 68 -6.84 15.81 -8.91
N LYS A 69 -7.40 15.94 -7.73
CA LYS A 69 -8.05 17.16 -7.22
C LYS A 69 -7.19 17.73 -6.10
N THR A 70 -7.22 19.05 -5.95
CA THR A 70 -6.54 19.75 -4.87
C THR A 70 -7.59 20.47 -4.03
N ALA A 71 -7.44 20.40 -2.72
CA ALA A 71 -8.24 21.17 -1.77
C ALA A 71 -7.36 21.71 -0.64
N THR A 72 -7.76 22.85 -0.09
CA THR A 72 -7.12 23.40 1.12
C THR A 72 -7.98 23.05 2.32
N ILE A 73 -7.40 22.35 3.28
CA ILE A 73 -8.06 21.93 4.52
C ILE A 73 -7.27 22.50 5.69
N SER A 74 -7.90 23.35 6.49
CA SER A 74 -7.29 24.02 7.65
C SER A 74 -5.97 24.76 7.33
N GLY A 75 -5.89 25.33 6.11
CA GLY A 75 -4.70 26.04 5.63
C GLY A 75 -3.70 25.18 4.86
N ASP A 76 -3.78 23.85 4.96
CA ASP A 76 -2.90 22.92 4.27
C ASP A 76 -3.47 22.47 2.92
N GLN A 77 -2.64 22.50 1.90
CA GLN A 77 -3.01 22.00 0.58
C GLN A 77 -2.86 20.47 0.54
N ARG A 78 -3.95 19.79 0.15
CA ARG A 78 -3.98 18.33 -0.01
C ARG A 78 -4.34 17.96 -1.44
N LYS A 79 -3.73 16.90 -1.94
CA LYS A 79 -4.06 16.24 -3.20
C LYS A 79 -4.91 15.00 -2.95
N TYR A 80 -5.86 14.81 -3.84
CA TYR A 80 -6.78 13.68 -3.78
C TYR A 80 -6.81 12.97 -5.13
N ALA A 81 -6.50 11.69 -5.14
CA ALA A 81 -6.78 10.84 -6.29
C ALA A 81 -8.27 10.50 -6.28
N THR A 82 -8.94 10.65 -7.41
CA THR A 82 -10.36 10.34 -7.58
C THR A 82 -10.59 9.63 -8.92
N HIS A 83 -11.70 8.90 -9.04
CA HIS A 83 -12.12 8.31 -10.30
C HIS A 83 -12.46 9.40 -11.34
N LYS A 84 -12.29 9.09 -12.62
CA LYS A 84 -12.92 9.86 -13.71
C LYS A 84 -14.37 9.41 -13.87
N GLY A 85 -15.27 10.31 -14.25
CA GLY A 85 -16.68 9.98 -14.48
C GLY A 85 -16.88 8.86 -15.50
N THR A 86 -15.98 8.74 -16.49
CA THR A 86 -15.99 7.69 -17.51
C THR A 86 -15.50 6.32 -17.00
N SER A 87 -14.83 6.27 -15.86
CA SER A 87 -14.34 5.02 -15.26
C SER A 87 -15.30 4.38 -14.27
N ASN A 88 -16.55 4.82 -14.29
CA ASN A 88 -17.58 4.34 -13.39
C ASN A 88 -18.29 3.11 -13.96
N THR A 89 -18.39 2.04 -13.18
CA THR A 89 -18.98 0.76 -13.60
C THR A 89 -19.58 0.00 -12.43
N SER A 90 -20.51 -0.91 -12.73
CA SER A 90 -21.06 -1.86 -11.76
C SER A 90 -20.19 -3.10 -11.53
N ALA A 91 -19.30 -3.43 -12.47
CA ALA A 91 -18.37 -4.57 -12.34
C ALA A 91 -17.27 -4.27 -11.31
N THR A 92 -16.51 -5.27 -10.92
CA THR A 92 -15.26 -5.06 -10.19
C THR A 92 -14.36 -4.11 -10.98
N GLN A 93 -13.84 -3.10 -10.31
CA GLN A 93 -13.07 -2.05 -10.95
C GLN A 93 -11.80 -1.78 -10.14
N THR A 94 -10.68 -1.68 -10.85
CA THR A 94 -9.42 -1.18 -10.33
C THR A 94 -9.10 0.17 -10.95
N TRP A 95 -8.80 1.14 -10.12
CA TRP A 95 -8.25 2.44 -10.49
C TRP A 95 -6.80 2.51 -10.09
N ASN A 96 -5.98 3.18 -10.88
CA ASN A 96 -4.57 3.36 -10.59
C ASN A 96 -4.13 4.81 -10.75
N TRP A 97 -3.12 5.18 -9.98
CA TRP A 97 -2.40 6.45 -10.07
C TRP A 97 -0.97 6.23 -9.57
N THR A 98 -0.10 7.18 -9.84
CA THR A 98 1.25 7.16 -9.33
C THR A 98 1.33 7.94 -8.03
N TRP A 99 2.07 7.41 -7.07
CA TRP A 99 2.49 8.11 -5.86
C TRP A 99 4.01 8.24 -5.85
N GLU A 100 4.48 9.49 -5.80
CA GLU A 100 5.86 9.82 -5.53
C GLU A 100 6.00 10.00 -4.03
N ALA A 101 6.76 9.15 -3.37
CA ALA A 101 6.99 9.24 -1.93
C ALA A 101 7.69 10.56 -1.58
N PRO A 102 7.55 11.06 -0.34
CA PRO A 102 8.28 12.25 0.11
C PRO A 102 9.79 12.10 -0.10
N GLN A 103 10.47 13.19 -0.46
CA GLN A 103 11.92 13.20 -0.70
C GLN A 103 12.75 12.93 0.56
N THR A 104 12.15 13.19 1.73
CA THR A 104 12.74 12.90 3.04
C THR A 104 11.80 11.98 3.79
N GLU A 105 12.37 11.23 4.70
CA GLU A 105 11.59 10.39 5.60
C GLU A 105 10.58 11.18 6.41
N GLN A 106 9.36 10.66 6.50
CA GLN A 106 8.26 11.26 7.27
C GLN A 106 7.57 10.25 8.22
N GLY A 107 8.22 9.12 8.46
CA GLY A 107 7.61 8.01 9.19
C GLY A 107 6.47 7.35 8.41
N PRO A 108 5.61 6.59 9.09
CA PRO A 108 4.49 5.91 8.43
C PRO A 108 3.54 6.89 7.75
N ILE A 109 3.15 6.57 6.52
CA ILE A 109 2.20 7.32 5.72
C ILE A 109 0.88 6.57 5.68
N THR A 110 -0.21 7.26 5.98
CA THR A 110 -1.56 6.68 5.94
C THR A 110 -2.31 7.16 4.69
N PHE A 111 -2.74 6.20 3.88
CA PHE A 111 -3.68 6.44 2.78
C PHE A 111 -5.10 6.34 3.31
N TYR A 112 -5.80 7.46 3.31
CA TYR A 112 -7.21 7.55 3.72
C TYR A 112 -8.08 7.42 2.48
N VAL A 113 -8.95 6.43 2.47
CA VAL A 113 -9.86 6.13 1.35
C VAL A 113 -11.29 6.39 1.79
N ALA A 114 -11.99 7.19 1.03
CA ALA A 114 -13.44 7.28 1.07
C ALA A 114 -14.00 6.78 -0.26
N SER A 115 -14.89 5.82 -0.24
CA SER A 115 -15.56 5.34 -1.43
C SER A 115 -17.08 5.39 -1.28
N ASN A 116 -17.76 5.52 -2.41
CA ASN A 116 -19.21 5.51 -2.52
C ASN A 116 -19.66 4.38 -3.44
N LYS A 117 -20.57 3.54 -2.95
CA LYS A 117 -21.35 2.62 -3.76
C LYS A 117 -22.75 3.22 -3.93
N ALA A 118 -22.98 3.80 -5.10
CA ALA A 118 -24.22 4.49 -5.44
C ALA A 118 -25.23 3.55 -6.11
N ASN A 119 -26.51 3.74 -5.84
CA ASN A 119 -27.59 3.01 -6.48
C ASN A 119 -28.03 3.62 -7.83
N ASN A 120 -27.42 4.73 -8.24
CA ASN A 120 -27.66 5.45 -9.49
C ASN A 120 -29.11 6.03 -9.64
N ASN A 121 -29.75 6.37 -8.55
CA ASN A 121 -31.10 6.97 -8.56
C ASN A 121 -31.12 8.50 -8.77
N GLY A 122 -29.95 9.11 -8.98
CA GLY A 122 -29.80 10.55 -9.22
C GLY A 122 -29.74 11.43 -7.98
N ASN A 123 -29.76 10.84 -6.78
CA ASN A 123 -29.60 11.50 -5.49
C ASN A 123 -28.76 10.64 -4.54
N ASP A 124 -28.50 11.10 -3.33
CA ASP A 124 -27.67 10.43 -2.34
C ASP A 124 -28.45 9.40 -1.46
N ASN A 125 -29.76 9.28 -1.65
CA ASN A 125 -30.57 8.31 -0.91
C ASN A 125 -30.26 6.87 -1.35
N GLY A 126 -29.85 6.03 -0.39
CA GLY A 126 -29.50 4.64 -0.64
C GLY A 126 -28.04 4.43 -1.09
N ASP A 127 -27.26 5.50 -1.21
CA ASP A 127 -25.82 5.41 -1.38
C ASP A 127 -25.12 4.97 -0.09
N VAL A 128 -24.06 4.19 -0.22
CA VAL A 128 -23.29 3.69 0.91
C VAL A 128 -21.85 4.18 0.81
N ILE A 129 -21.43 4.92 1.85
CA ILE A 129 -20.06 5.40 1.97
C ILE A 129 -19.23 4.42 2.81
N TYR A 130 -18.05 4.08 2.33
CA TYR A 130 -17.08 3.24 3.02
C TYR A 130 -15.80 4.01 3.27
N LEU A 131 -15.26 3.91 4.48
CA LEU A 131 -14.00 4.54 4.89
C LEU A 131 -12.99 3.48 5.27
N SER A 132 -11.75 3.61 4.78
CA SER A 132 -10.64 2.76 5.18
C SER A 132 -9.34 3.55 5.32
N GLN A 133 -8.39 2.96 6.04
CA GLN A 133 -7.05 3.49 6.24
C GLN A 133 -6.05 2.38 5.94
N HIS A 134 -5.02 2.73 5.17
CA HIS A 134 -3.95 1.80 4.80
C HIS A 134 -2.62 2.48 5.15
N VAL A 135 -1.86 1.87 6.06
CA VAL A 135 -0.60 2.41 6.57
C VAL A 135 0.56 1.75 5.84
N PHE A 136 1.47 2.58 5.33
CA PHE A 136 2.73 2.15 4.75
C PHE A 136 3.86 2.72 5.59
N GLY A 137 4.74 1.84 6.07
CA GLY A 137 5.95 2.26 6.77
C GLY A 137 6.92 2.92 5.81
N ASN A 138 7.90 3.61 6.36
CA ASN A 138 9.12 3.95 5.64
C ASN A 138 10.08 2.75 5.69
N ASP A 139 11.06 2.77 4.78
CA ASP A 139 12.07 1.70 4.68
C ASP A 139 13.13 1.76 5.80
N ASP A 140 12.89 2.59 6.80
CA ASP A 140 13.70 2.74 8.00
C ASP A 140 13.43 1.67 9.06
N ALA A 141 12.84 0.57 8.72
CA ALA A 141 13.04 -0.61 9.52
C ALA A 141 14.51 -1.00 9.35
N SER A 142 15.39 -0.30 10.04
CA SER A 142 16.66 -0.85 10.42
C SER A 142 16.42 -1.99 11.39
N ILE A 143 15.90 -3.08 10.92
CA ILE A 143 16.42 -4.35 11.34
C ILE A 143 17.86 -4.23 10.88
N ASP A 144 18.79 -4.22 11.82
CA ASP A 144 20.20 -4.28 11.54
C ASP A 144 20.49 -5.35 10.47
N GLU A 145 20.32 -5.02 9.18
CA GLU A 145 20.77 -5.89 8.09
C GLU A 145 22.27 -6.16 8.21
N MET A 146 23.01 -5.24 8.87
CA MET A 146 24.40 -5.45 9.23
C MET A 146 24.61 -6.66 10.16
N ASN A 147 23.64 -7.00 11.01
CA ASN A 147 23.73 -8.19 11.85
C ASN A 147 23.28 -9.46 11.14
N LEU A 148 22.35 -9.39 10.19
CA LEU A 148 21.91 -10.55 9.41
C LEU A 148 22.97 -11.02 8.41
N GLN A 149 23.65 -10.12 7.72
CA GLN A 149 24.73 -10.50 6.79
C GLN A 149 25.94 -11.17 7.46
N ASN A 150 26.19 -10.85 8.73
CA ASN A 150 27.27 -11.48 9.50
C ASN A 150 26.82 -12.73 10.28
N SER A 151 25.51 -12.98 10.37
CA SER A 151 24.98 -14.09 11.17
C SER A 151 24.51 -15.28 10.34
N PHE A 152 24.46 -15.15 9.03
CA PHE A 152 24.00 -16.22 8.15
C PHE A 152 25.04 -16.52 7.06
N LYS A 153 25.53 -17.76 7.03
CA LYS A 153 26.45 -18.26 6.02
C LYS A 153 25.95 -19.58 5.45
N VAL A 154 25.93 -19.66 4.13
CA VAL A 154 25.67 -20.91 3.42
C VAL A 154 26.95 -21.32 2.71
N GLY A 155 27.38 -22.53 2.96
CA GLY A 155 28.56 -23.13 2.31
C GLY A 155 28.23 -24.55 1.86
N PHE A 156 28.96 -25.03 0.84
CA PHE A 156 28.96 -26.45 0.45
C PHE A 156 30.21 -27.12 1.00
N ALA A 157 30.03 -28.26 1.69
CA ALA A 157 31.13 -29.09 2.18
C ALA A 157 31.31 -30.27 1.22
N PRO A 158 32.25 -30.16 0.22
CA PRO A 158 32.35 -31.12 -0.85
C PRO A 158 32.88 -32.49 -0.39
N ASP A 159 33.54 -32.55 0.75
CA ASP A 159 34.03 -33.77 1.39
C ASP A 159 32.91 -34.61 2.03
N LYS A 160 31.74 -34.01 2.27
CA LYS A 160 30.56 -34.65 2.84
C LYS A 160 29.32 -34.62 1.94
N GLU A 161 29.44 -33.93 0.78
CA GLU A 161 28.30 -33.68 -0.12
C GLU A 161 27.14 -32.97 0.59
N GLU A 162 27.41 -32.08 1.57
CA GLU A 162 26.43 -31.41 2.39
C GLU A 162 26.43 -29.90 2.17
N ILE A 163 25.23 -29.30 2.25
CA ILE A 163 25.08 -27.84 2.36
C ILE A 163 25.13 -27.51 3.85
N VAL A 164 26.12 -26.70 4.23
CA VAL A 164 26.27 -26.23 5.62
C VAL A 164 25.65 -24.84 5.72
N ILE A 165 24.66 -24.71 6.59
CA ILE A 165 24.04 -23.43 6.92
C ILE A 165 24.48 -23.08 8.34
N SER A 166 25.21 -21.98 8.48
CA SER A 166 25.65 -21.48 9.77
C SER A 166 24.93 -20.17 10.08
N PHE A 167 24.37 -20.05 11.26
CA PHE A 167 23.79 -18.80 11.75
C PHE A 167 24.19 -18.56 13.20
N VAL A 168 24.32 -17.30 13.57
CA VAL A 168 24.54 -16.89 14.97
C VAL A 168 23.21 -16.37 15.49
N SER A 169 22.62 -17.08 16.43
CA SER A 169 21.42 -16.61 17.12
C SER A 169 21.82 -15.77 18.33
N LEU A 170 21.32 -14.55 18.40
CA LEU A 170 21.45 -13.68 19.58
C LEU A 170 20.35 -13.94 20.62
N SER A 171 19.43 -14.89 20.38
CA SER A 171 18.38 -15.25 21.30
C SER A 171 18.75 -16.50 22.11
N VAL A 172 18.32 -16.54 23.35
CA VAL A 172 18.54 -17.68 24.27
C VAL A 172 17.54 -18.82 24.00
N ALA A 173 16.65 -18.68 23.03
CA ALA A 173 15.67 -19.70 22.67
C ALA A 173 16.25 -20.63 21.58
N PRO A 174 16.00 -21.95 21.68
CA PRO A 174 16.43 -22.88 20.64
C PRO A 174 15.74 -22.57 19.32
N THR A 175 16.53 -22.33 18.28
CA THR A 175 16.02 -22.10 16.91
C THR A 175 16.24 -23.39 16.12
N SER A 176 15.19 -23.97 15.57
CA SER A 176 15.30 -25.12 14.67
C SER A 176 15.06 -24.69 13.23
N LEU A 177 15.91 -25.17 12.31
CA LEU A 177 15.71 -25.07 10.89
C LEU A 177 15.31 -26.44 10.33
N ASN A 178 14.14 -26.54 9.69
CA ASN A 178 13.70 -27.75 9.02
C ASN A 178 13.97 -27.60 7.51
N LEU A 179 14.82 -28.47 6.98
CA LEU A 179 15.00 -28.63 5.52
C LEU A 179 13.96 -29.64 5.03
N VAL A 180 13.16 -29.24 4.05
CA VAL A 180 12.19 -30.10 3.38
C VAL A 180 12.78 -30.49 2.02
N ASP A 181 12.90 -31.79 1.78
CA ASP A 181 13.27 -32.31 0.48
C ASP A 181 12.09 -32.11 -0.48
N LEU A 182 12.34 -31.38 -1.55
CA LEU A 182 11.39 -31.19 -2.65
C LEU A 182 11.69 -32.28 -3.69
N GLN A 183 11.04 -33.44 -3.56
CA GLN A 183 10.98 -34.43 -4.63
C GLN A 183 10.06 -33.98 -5.75
#